data_9789cb5df319e08c4c709983a8dceac3
#
_entry.id   9789cb5df319e08c4c709983a8dceac3
#
_cell.length_a   1.000
_cell.length_b   1.000
_cell.length_c   1.000
_cell.angle_alpha   90.00
_cell.angle_beta   90.00
_cell.angle_gamma   90.00
#
_symmetry.space_group_name_H-M   'P 1'
#
loop_
_entity.id
_entity.type
_entity.pdbx_description
1 polymer ?
#
loop_
_entity_poly.entity_id
_entity_poly.type
_entity_poly.pdbx_seq_one_letter_code
_entity_poly.pdbx_strand_id
1 'polypeptide(L)'
;MPFMLKSKLYLGATLAAVMSIAAVAEDASFDRNAALETVETLAADNMGGRAAGTDGNAMARAYLLERITDAGFEPVGPSFEHQFKFTPRLPTGAPEITGTNLLFRIAGAGNTGKTIVVSAHYDHVGTRGGQIFNGADDNASGVAGALAIAEALKNNPPENDFIFALFDAEEMGLQGARAFVRNRQMIDPNIAFNINFDMLSRSDKNELYVAGVFHRPELKPVVESVASKVPVTLLMGHDDPALGNNDWTFASDHGPFHSDGVPFLYFGVEDHPHYHRPSDVYDSIPVDFFLRSLETVVMAAREVDRHLAAN
;
A
#
# COMPACT_ATOMS: atom_id res chain seq x y z
N MET A 1 57.21 7.50 -31.37
CA MET A 1 56.28 6.37 -31.51
C MET A 1 56.16 5.64 -30.17
N PRO A 2 54.99 5.27 -29.74
CA PRO A 2 53.65 5.80 -29.80
C PRO A 2 53.02 5.99 -28.40
N PHE A 3 52.19 6.97 -28.23
CA PHE A 3 51.27 7.03 -27.10
C PHE A 3 49.90 7.43 -27.65
N MET A 4 49.09 6.45 -27.98
CA MET A 4 47.65 6.60 -28.16
C MET A 4 47.00 5.24 -27.94
N LEU A 5 46.33 5.08 -26.79
CA LEU A 5 45.14 4.22 -26.59
C LEU A 5 44.83 4.14 -25.08
N LYS A 6 44.00 5.00 -24.53
CA LYS A 6 43.27 4.76 -23.26
C LYS A 6 42.20 5.84 -22.98
N SER A 7 41.36 6.26 -23.92
CA SER A 7 40.30 7.23 -23.63
C SER A 7 38.91 6.81 -24.06
N LYS A 8 38.67 5.55 -24.45
CA LYS A 8 37.33 5.13 -24.93
C LYS A 8 36.53 4.25 -23.98
N LEU A 9 37.05 3.84 -22.82
CA LEU A 9 36.33 2.94 -21.90
C LEU A 9 35.53 3.66 -20.80
N TYR A 10 35.76 4.94 -20.53
CA TYR A 10 35.04 5.65 -19.45
C TYR A 10 33.76 6.31 -19.87
N LEU A 11 33.53 6.57 -21.16
CA LEU A 11 32.30 7.26 -21.63
C LEU A 11 31.07 6.34 -21.69
N GLY A 12 31.29 5.03 -21.92
CA GLY A 12 30.21 4.05 -22.00
C GLY A 12 29.61 3.68 -20.64
N ALA A 13 30.44 3.60 -19.59
CA ALA A 13 30.00 3.23 -18.26
C ALA A 13 29.22 4.37 -17.55
N THR A 14 29.62 5.64 -17.78
CA THR A 14 28.92 6.81 -17.25
C THR A 14 27.57 7.04 -17.94
N LEU A 15 27.46 6.80 -19.23
CA LEU A 15 26.20 6.97 -19.96
C LEU A 15 25.17 5.88 -19.58
N ALA A 16 25.59 4.64 -19.38
CA ALA A 16 24.74 3.54 -18.94
C ALA A 16 24.26 3.73 -17.49
N ALA A 17 25.09 4.25 -16.60
CA ALA A 17 24.71 4.56 -15.21
C ALA A 17 23.71 5.72 -15.13
N VAL A 18 23.90 6.78 -15.92
CA VAL A 18 22.97 7.92 -15.99
C VAL A 18 21.63 7.53 -16.61
N MET A 19 21.62 6.67 -17.64
CA MET A 19 20.38 6.15 -18.21
C MET A 19 19.64 5.22 -17.23
N SER A 20 20.32 4.42 -16.43
CA SER A 20 19.66 3.54 -15.44
C SER A 20 19.05 4.33 -14.29
N ILE A 21 19.70 5.40 -13.82
CA ILE A 21 19.18 6.27 -12.75
C ILE A 21 17.97 7.07 -13.26
N ALA A 22 17.99 7.56 -14.49
CA ALA A 22 16.87 8.30 -15.08
C ALA A 22 15.65 7.38 -15.29
N ALA A 23 15.84 6.15 -15.76
CA ALA A 23 14.77 5.17 -15.94
C ALA A 23 14.13 4.74 -14.59
N VAL A 24 14.94 4.59 -13.54
CA VAL A 24 14.47 4.29 -12.19
C VAL A 24 13.65 5.45 -11.61
N ALA A 25 14.07 6.71 -11.85
CA ALA A 25 13.33 7.89 -11.39
C ALA A 25 11.99 8.08 -12.13
N GLU A 26 11.91 7.68 -13.41
CA GLU A 26 10.69 7.73 -14.20
C GLU A 26 9.68 6.65 -13.79
N ASP A 27 10.15 5.45 -13.46
CA ASP A 27 9.34 4.32 -12.97
C ASP A 27 8.67 4.59 -11.60
N ALA A 28 9.26 5.46 -10.76
CA ALA A 28 8.77 5.80 -9.42
C ALA A 28 8.14 7.21 -9.34
N SER A 29 7.71 7.80 -10.46
CA SER A 29 7.19 9.17 -10.48
C SER A 29 5.75 9.24 -9.97
N PHE A 30 5.52 10.01 -8.90
CA PHE A 30 4.23 10.37 -8.32
C PHE A 30 4.29 11.80 -7.76
N ASP A 31 3.13 12.42 -7.52
CA ASP A 31 3.07 13.74 -6.88
C ASP A 31 3.29 13.62 -5.36
N ARG A 32 4.48 14.02 -4.92
CA ARG A 32 4.88 14.00 -3.51
C ARG A 32 4.03 14.92 -2.63
N ASN A 33 3.61 16.07 -3.16
CA ASN A 33 2.76 17.00 -2.41
C ASN A 33 1.36 16.41 -2.23
N ALA A 34 0.80 15.80 -3.25
CA ALA A 34 -0.49 15.14 -3.20
C ALA A 34 -0.48 13.95 -2.21
N ALA A 35 0.65 13.22 -2.11
CA ALA A 35 0.81 12.15 -1.12
C ALA A 35 0.83 12.70 0.31
N LEU A 36 1.57 13.79 0.57
CA LEU A 36 1.61 14.46 1.88
C LEU A 36 0.24 15.04 2.25
N GLU A 37 -0.44 15.72 1.31
CA GLU A 37 -1.80 16.24 1.49
C GLU A 37 -2.80 15.14 1.86
N THR A 38 -2.65 13.95 1.27
CA THR A 38 -3.51 12.80 1.60
C THR A 38 -3.37 12.41 3.07
N VAL A 39 -2.14 12.31 3.58
CA VAL A 39 -1.90 11.98 4.99
C VAL A 39 -2.38 13.11 5.90
N GLU A 40 -2.06 14.37 5.59
CA GLU A 40 -2.47 15.54 6.36
C GLU A 40 -4.00 15.62 6.48
N THR A 41 -4.71 15.41 5.37
CA THR A 41 -6.17 15.46 5.33
C THR A 41 -6.80 14.31 6.11
N LEU A 42 -6.37 13.07 5.86
CA LEU A 42 -6.94 11.91 6.55
C LEU A 42 -6.64 11.92 8.05
N ALA A 43 -5.47 12.41 8.47
CA ALA A 43 -5.07 12.49 9.86
C ALA A 43 -5.51 13.80 10.55
N ALA A 44 -6.33 14.64 9.91
CA ALA A 44 -6.82 15.87 10.52
C ALA A 44 -7.88 15.58 11.60
N ASP A 45 -7.94 16.44 12.63
CA ASP A 45 -8.85 16.30 13.77
C ASP A 45 -10.33 16.24 13.38
N ASN A 46 -10.72 16.95 12.31
CA ASN A 46 -12.08 16.94 11.80
C ASN A 46 -12.52 15.57 11.24
N MET A 47 -11.57 14.71 10.89
CA MET A 47 -11.84 13.31 10.50
C MET A 47 -12.18 12.42 11.71
N GLY A 48 -12.03 12.92 12.95
CA GLY A 48 -12.42 12.23 14.18
C GLY A 48 -11.78 10.86 14.39
N GLY A 49 -10.64 10.60 13.73
CA GLY A 49 -9.94 9.32 13.75
C GLY A 49 -10.62 8.22 12.91
N ARG A 50 -11.51 8.54 12.01
CA ARG A 50 -12.05 7.73 10.90
C ARG A 50 -12.62 6.34 11.28
N ALA A 51 -13.07 6.13 12.53
CA ALA A 51 -13.61 4.80 12.90
C ALA A 51 -14.80 4.41 12.02
N ALA A 52 -14.83 3.17 11.57
CA ALA A 52 -15.86 2.67 10.68
C ALA A 52 -17.28 2.93 11.24
N GLY A 53 -18.18 3.40 10.37
CA GLY A 53 -19.56 3.75 10.74
C GLY A 53 -19.73 5.12 11.40
N THR A 54 -18.69 5.96 11.48
CA THR A 54 -18.77 7.34 12.01
C THR A 54 -18.83 8.40 10.91
N ASP A 55 -19.21 9.63 11.27
CA ASP A 55 -19.18 10.78 10.36
C ASP A 55 -17.76 11.05 9.85
N GLY A 56 -16.73 10.89 10.69
CA GLY A 56 -15.33 11.05 10.30
C GLY A 56 -14.89 10.04 9.24
N ASN A 57 -15.34 8.79 9.35
CA ASN A 57 -15.11 7.77 8.32
C ASN A 57 -15.84 8.14 7.00
N ALA A 58 -17.06 8.63 7.09
CA ALA A 58 -17.80 9.10 5.91
C ALA A 58 -17.11 10.28 5.22
N MET A 59 -16.52 11.22 5.99
CA MET A 59 -15.74 12.34 5.46
C MET A 59 -14.46 11.87 4.78
N ALA A 60 -13.72 10.94 5.41
CA ALA A 60 -12.52 10.34 4.81
C ALA A 60 -12.85 9.63 3.49
N ARG A 61 -13.92 8.85 3.46
CA ARG A 61 -14.40 8.19 2.24
C ARG A 61 -14.77 9.19 1.16
N ALA A 62 -15.48 10.28 1.50
CA ALA A 62 -15.85 11.31 0.53
C ALA A 62 -14.61 11.99 -0.07
N TYR A 63 -13.62 12.34 0.74
CA TYR A 63 -12.33 12.87 0.29
C TYR A 63 -11.62 11.91 -0.67
N LEU A 64 -11.51 10.64 -0.31
CA LEU A 64 -10.86 9.64 -1.16
C LEU A 64 -11.62 9.42 -2.47
N LEU A 65 -12.96 9.42 -2.42
CA LEU A 65 -13.80 9.30 -3.61
C LEU A 65 -13.59 10.49 -4.58
N GLU A 66 -13.51 11.71 -4.06
CA GLU A 66 -13.15 12.90 -4.84
C GLU A 66 -11.76 12.74 -5.48
N ARG A 67 -10.74 12.37 -4.70
CA ARG A 67 -9.37 12.16 -5.19
C ARG A 67 -9.29 11.15 -6.34
N ILE A 68 -9.91 9.97 -6.20
CA ILE A 68 -9.88 8.93 -7.24
C ILE A 68 -10.70 9.32 -8.48
N THR A 69 -11.79 10.07 -8.29
CA THR A 69 -12.64 10.54 -9.39
C THR A 69 -11.95 11.65 -10.18
N ASP A 70 -11.39 12.64 -9.51
CA ASP A 70 -10.69 13.77 -10.14
C ASP A 70 -9.42 13.30 -10.85
N ALA A 71 -8.75 12.28 -10.31
CA ALA A 71 -7.65 11.61 -11.01
C ALA A 71 -8.12 10.84 -12.24
N GLY A 72 -9.43 10.66 -12.47
CA GLY A 72 -10.01 9.98 -13.64
C GLY A 72 -9.75 8.48 -13.65
N PHE A 73 -9.70 7.83 -12.47
CA PHE A 73 -9.68 6.37 -12.37
C PHE A 73 -11.06 5.79 -12.66
N GLU A 74 -11.10 4.51 -13.04
CA GLU A 74 -12.34 3.79 -13.31
C GLU A 74 -12.76 2.93 -12.10
N PRO A 75 -14.06 2.84 -11.80
CA PRO A 75 -14.54 1.96 -10.74
C PRO A 75 -14.39 0.48 -11.12
N VAL A 76 -14.34 -0.38 -10.10
CA VAL A 76 -14.51 -1.82 -10.26
C VAL A 76 -16.01 -2.15 -10.28
N GLY A 77 -16.55 -2.46 -11.46
CA GLY A 77 -17.99 -2.64 -11.63
C GLY A 77 -18.75 -1.31 -11.74
N PRO A 78 -20.00 -1.21 -11.21
CA PRO A 78 -20.85 -0.05 -11.46
C PRO A 78 -20.57 1.14 -10.52
N SER A 79 -19.74 0.98 -9.49
CA SER A 79 -19.48 1.98 -8.45
C SER A 79 -18.09 1.83 -7.89
N PHE A 80 -17.50 2.93 -7.41
CA PHE A 80 -16.30 2.90 -6.56
C PHE A 80 -16.59 2.35 -5.17
N GLU A 81 -17.82 2.55 -4.66
CA GLU A 81 -18.23 2.15 -3.32
C GLU A 81 -18.78 0.72 -3.31
N HIS A 82 -18.17 -0.14 -2.52
CA HIS A 82 -18.58 -1.53 -2.30
C HIS A 82 -18.96 -1.73 -0.83
N GLN A 83 -20.25 -1.65 -0.54
CA GLN A 83 -20.78 -1.78 0.80
C GLN A 83 -20.81 -3.22 1.30
N PHE A 84 -20.54 -3.39 2.57
CA PHE A 84 -20.68 -4.64 3.29
C PHE A 84 -21.22 -4.42 4.70
N LYS A 85 -21.74 -5.47 5.31
CA LYS A 85 -22.28 -5.43 6.66
C LYS A 85 -21.51 -6.35 7.58
N PHE A 86 -21.32 -5.90 8.81
CA PHE A 86 -20.70 -6.69 9.85
C PHE A 86 -21.19 -6.29 11.23
N THR A 87 -21.08 -7.20 12.21
CA THR A 87 -21.35 -6.90 13.61
C THR A 87 -20.01 -6.93 14.36
N PRO A 88 -19.60 -5.84 15.03
CA PRO A 88 -18.41 -5.82 15.86
C PRO A 88 -18.45 -6.93 16.91
N ARG A 89 -17.32 -7.56 17.18
CA ARG A 89 -17.23 -8.60 18.20
C ARG A 89 -17.39 -8.05 19.62
N LEU A 90 -17.01 -6.81 19.86
CA LEU A 90 -17.09 -6.10 21.13
C LEU A 90 -17.57 -4.66 20.93
N PRO A 91 -18.42 -4.11 21.80
CA PRO A 91 -19.07 -4.82 22.93
C PRO A 91 -20.12 -5.84 22.42
N THR A 92 -20.35 -6.88 23.20
CA THR A 92 -21.40 -7.87 22.89
C THR A 92 -22.75 -7.19 22.71
N GLY A 93 -23.45 -7.48 21.60
CA GLY A 93 -24.72 -6.83 21.26
C GLY A 93 -24.58 -5.47 20.57
N ALA A 94 -23.39 -5.13 20.08
CA ALA A 94 -23.19 -3.98 19.21
C ALA A 94 -24.11 -4.05 17.98
N PRO A 95 -24.64 -2.92 17.49
CA PRO A 95 -25.46 -2.90 16.27
C PRO A 95 -24.62 -3.32 15.06
N GLU A 96 -25.32 -3.81 14.02
CA GLU A 96 -24.72 -4.03 12.72
C GLU A 96 -24.22 -2.69 12.14
N ILE A 97 -23.02 -2.68 11.61
CA ILE A 97 -22.39 -1.55 10.94
C ILE A 97 -22.33 -1.83 9.43
N THR A 98 -22.56 -0.80 8.63
CA THR A 98 -22.25 -0.83 7.20
C THR A 98 -20.89 -0.21 6.98
N GLY A 99 -19.92 -1.01 6.54
CA GLY A 99 -18.63 -0.55 6.04
C GLY A 99 -18.68 -0.35 4.53
N THR A 100 -17.73 0.41 3.99
CA THR A 100 -17.65 0.70 2.56
C THR A 100 -16.23 0.69 2.06
N ASN A 101 -15.84 -0.33 1.30
CA ASN A 101 -14.57 -0.35 0.58
C ASN A 101 -14.66 0.57 -0.64
N LEU A 102 -13.57 1.27 -0.96
CA LEU A 102 -13.42 1.99 -2.23
C LEU A 102 -12.56 1.16 -3.18
N LEU A 103 -13.10 0.82 -4.35
CA LEU A 103 -12.42 0.00 -5.34
C LEU A 103 -12.33 0.74 -6.68
N PHE A 104 -11.12 0.85 -7.21
CA PHE A 104 -10.86 1.38 -8.54
C PHE A 104 -9.80 0.56 -9.27
N ARG A 105 -9.66 0.76 -10.57
CA ARG A 105 -8.78 -0.07 -11.38
C ARG A 105 -7.95 0.70 -12.39
N ILE A 106 -6.87 0.06 -12.83
CA ILE A 106 -6.06 0.42 -13.98
C ILE A 106 -5.93 -0.84 -14.84
N ALA A 107 -6.29 -0.74 -16.11
CA ALA A 107 -6.12 -1.84 -17.05
C ALA A 107 -4.65 -2.00 -17.45
N GLY A 108 -4.18 -3.24 -17.48
CA GLY A 108 -2.86 -3.60 -17.97
C GLY A 108 -2.78 -3.57 -19.48
N ALA A 109 -1.58 -3.32 -20.01
CA ALA A 109 -1.30 -3.33 -21.45
C ALA A 109 -0.91 -4.73 -21.98
N GLY A 110 -0.47 -5.65 -21.08
CA GLY A 110 0.14 -6.92 -21.46
C GLY A 110 -0.82 -8.07 -21.77
N ASN A 111 -2.14 -7.91 -21.55
CA ASN A 111 -3.15 -8.98 -21.72
C ASN A 111 -2.76 -10.31 -21.03
N THR A 112 -2.18 -10.22 -19.83
CA THR A 112 -1.66 -11.36 -19.08
C THR A 112 -2.78 -12.25 -18.50
N GLY A 113 -4.00 -11.71 -18.38
CA GLY A 113 -5.13 -12.34 -17.70
C GLY A 113 -4.90 -12.48 -16.19
N LYS A 114 -4.06 -11.62 -15.59
CA LYS A 114 -3.77 -11.58 -14.15
C LYS A 114 -4.06 -10.20 -13.60
N THR A 115 -4.58 -10.18 -12.37
CA THR A 115 -4.88 -8.94 -11.63
C THR A 115 -4.10 -8.90 -10.33
N ILE A 116 -3.46 -7.76 -10.07
CA ILE A 116 -2.78 -7.44 -8.82
C ILE A 116 -3.71 -6.53 -8.01
N VAL A 117 -3.94 -6.87 -6.74
CA VAL A 117 -4.67 -6.00 -5.81
C VAL A 117 -3.67 -5.24 -4.96
N VAL A 118 -3.71 -3.91 -5.02
CA VAL A 118 -3.00 -3.01 -4.10
C VAL A 118 -3.98 -2.58 -3.03
N SER A 119 -3.65 -2.77 -1.75
CA SER A 119 -4.56 -2.51 -0.65
C SER A 119 -3.93 -1.72 0.49
N ALA A 120 -4.76 -0.92 1.16
CA ALA A 120 -4.52 -0.25 2.43
C ALA A 120 -5.87 0.04 3.07
N HIS A 121 -5.94 0.14 4.41
CA HIS A 121 -7.18 0.55 5.06
C HIS A 121 -7.22 2.06 5.30
N TYR A 122 -8.41 2.66 5.23
CA TYR A 122 -8.58 4.09 5.45
C TYR A 122 -9.30 4.44 6.77
N ASP A 123 -9.89 3.45 7.44
CA ASP A 123 -10.42 3.62 8.79
C ASP A 123 -9.29 3.69 9.82
N HIS A 124 -9.61 4.12 11.04
CA HIS A 124 -8.71 4.02 12.18
C HIS A 124 -9.53 3.97 13.48
N VAL A 125 -8.87 4.02 14.61
CA VAL A 125 -9.39 3.77 15.97
C VAL A 125 -10.53 4.72 16.40
N GLY A 126 -10.60 5.93 15.84
CA GLY A 126 -11.63 6.91 16.16
C GLY A 126 -11.31 7.78 17.38
N THR A 127 -12.35 8.18 18.10
CA THR A 127 -12.21 8.99 19.31
C THR A 127 -12.50 8.13 20.55
N ARG A 128 -11.55 8.08 21.49
CA ARG A 128 -11.67 7.30 22.73
C ARG A 128 -11.29 8.17 23.94
N GLY A 129 -12.13 8.19 24.97
CA GLY A 129 -11.86 8.97 26.17
C GLY A 129 -11.73 10.49 25.92
N GLY A 130 -12.37 11.02 24.88
CA GLY A 130 -12.27 12.42 24.49
C GLY A 130 -10.99 12.80 23.73
N GLN A 131 -10.14 11.82 23.38
CA GLN A 131 -8.96 12.01 22.57
C GLN A 131 -9.19 11.44 21.16
N ILE A 132 -8.75 12.16 20.13
CA ILE A 132 -8.79 11.73 18.74
C ILE A 132 -7.52 10.92 18.47
N PHE A 133 -7.69 9.76 17.83
CA PHE A 133 -6.61 8.93 17.30
C PHE A 133 -6.57 9.19 15.80
N ASN A 134 -5.65 10.05 15.38
CA ASN A 134 -5.64 10.58 14.02
C ASN A 134 -5.14 9.56 12.98
N GLY A 135 -4.25 8.62 13.37
CA GLY A 135 -3.78 7.55 12.49
C GLY A 135 -3.07 8.07 11.25
N ALA A 136 -2.02 8.87 11.44
CA ALA A 136 -1.26 9.43 10.33
C ALA A 136 -0.35 8.37 9.70
N ASP A 137 0.36 7.59 10.53
CA ASP A 137 1.08 6.42 10.06
C ASP A 137 0.11 5.25 9.86
N ASP A 138 -0.76 4.99 10.83
CA ASP A 138 -1.77 3.93 10.83
C ASP A 138 -3.19 4.46 10.50
N ASN A 139 -3.69 4.43 9.25
CA ASN A 139 -2.95 4.00 8.06
C ASN A 139 -3.19 4.98 6.90
N ALA A 140 -3.19 6.30 7.22
CA ALA A 140 -3.23 7.32 6.16
C ALA A 140 -1.98 7.23 5.25
N SER A 141 -0.84 6.79 5.81
CA SER A 141 0.42 6.61 5.07
C SER A 141 0.31 5.50 4.02
N GLY A 142 -0.30 4.36 4.35
CA GLY A 142 -0.54 3.26 3.43
C GLY A 142 -1.53 3.63 2.33
N VAL A 143 -2.59 4.39 2.66
CA VAL A 143 -3.52 4.94 1.66
C VAL A 143 -2.79 5.84 0.67
N ALA A 144 -1.92 6.74 1.14
CA ALA A 144 -1.10 7.58 0.27
C ALA A 144 -0.16 6.75 -0.61
N GLY A 145 0.39 5.64 -0.07
CA GLY A 145 1.19 4.67 -0.82
C GLY A 145 0.41 4.01 -1.97
N ALA A 146 -0.81 3.56 -1.71
CA ALA A 146 -1.67 2.99 -2.73
C ALA A 146 -2.00 4.01 -3.84
N LEU A 147 -2.32 5.25 -3.48
CA LEU A 147 -2.59 6.33 -4.45
C LEU A 147 -1.34 6.72 -5.25
N ALA A 148 -0.15 6.76 -4.64
CA ALA A 148 1.11 7.02 -5.33
C ALA A 148 1.41 5.95 -6.41
N ILE A 149 1.16 4.68 -6.11
CA ILE A 149 1.27 3.60 -7.09
C ILE A 149 0.26 3.79 -8.22
N ALA A 150 -1.00 4.10 -7.90
CA ALA A 150 -2.02 4.31 -8.90
C ALA A 150 -1.65 5.45 -9.87
N GLU A 151 -1.13 6.55 -9.36
CA GLU A 151 -0.65 7.67 -10.17
C GLU A 151 0.53 7.26 -11.07
N ALA A 152 1.54 6.59 -10.52
CA ALA A 152 2.68 6.09 -11.27
C ALA A 152 2.25 5.14 -12.40
N LEU A 153 1.35 4.19 -12.11
CA LEU A 153 0.86 3.22 -13.09
C LEU A 153 -0.03 3.87 -14.17
N LYS A 154 -0.79 4.93 -13.83
CA LYS A 154 -1.56 5.67 -14.80
C LYS A 154 -0.66 6.39 -15.82
N ASN A 155 0.45 6.97 -15.35
CA ASN A 155 1.40 7.68 -16.20
C ASN A 155 2.25 6.73 -17.08
N ASN A 156 2.49 5.52 -16.60
CA ASN A 156 3.20 4.46 -17.32
C ASN A 156 2.46 3.13 -17.10
N PRO A 157 1.55 2.71 -18.01
CA PRO A 157 0.67 1.56 -17.82
C PRO A 157 1.42 0.26 -17.50
N PRO A 158 0.88 -0.56 -16.57
CA PRO A 158 1.45 -1.84 -16.19
C PRO A 158 1.18 -2.93 -17.23
N GLU A 159 1.80 -4.10 -17.07
CA GLU A 159 1.53 -5.29 -17.88
C GLU A 159 0.25 -6.02 -17.45
N ASN A 160 0.05 -6.16 -16.13
CA ASN A 160 -1.12 -6.81 -15.55
C ASN A 160 -2.20 -5.79 -15.19
N ASP A 161 -3.44 -6.26 -15.03
CA ASP A 161 -4.49 -5.43 -14.47
C ASP A 161 -4.22 -5.12 -12.99
N PHE A 162 -4.60 -3.93 -12.53
CA PHE A 162 -4.52 -3.54 -11.13
C PHE A 162 -5.89 -3.14 -10.60
N ILE A 163 -6.21 -3.66 -9.42
CA ILE A 163 -7.31 -3.18 -8.56
C ILE A 163 -6.69 -2.53 -7.34
N PHE A 164 -7.13 -1.31 -7.05
CA PHE A 164 -6.81 -0.61 -5.81
C PHE A 164 -7.99 -0.75 -4.87
N ALA A 165 -7.72 -1.26 -3.67
CA ALA A 165 -8.73 -1.52 -2.66
C ALA A 165 -8.40 -0.73 -1.38
N LEU A 166 -9.10 0.38 -1.17
CA LEU A 166 -9.03 1.12 0.08
C LEU A 166 -10.10 0.52 1.01
N PHE A 167 -9.65 -0.27 1.98
CA PHE A 167 -10.52 -1.05 2.85
C PHE A 167 -11.04 -0.23 4.03
N ASP A 168 -12.24 -0.58 4.49
CA ASP A 168 -12.90 -0.03 5.68
C ASP A 168 -12.97 -1.11 6.76
N ALA A 169 -13.00 -0.67 8.02
CA ALA A 169 -13.16 -1.53 9.19
C ALA A 169 -12.07 -2.62 9.34
N GLU A 170 -10.83 -2.28 9.01
CA GLU A 170 -9.64 -3.08 9.33
C GLU A 170 -9.52 -3.22 10.84
N GLU A 171 -9.56 -2.12 11.58
CA GLU A 171 -9.44 -2.00 13.04
C GLU A 171 -10.52 -2.76 13.82
N MET A 172 -11.57 -3.16 13.12
CA MET A 172 -12.64 -4.03 13.66
C MET A 172 -12.47 -5.49 13.25
N GLY A 173 -11.27 -5.89 12.83
CA GLY A 173 -10.88 -7.26 12.50
C GLY A 173 -10.95 -7.58 11.02
N LEU A 174 -10.33 -6.74 10.18
CA LEU A 174 -10.14 -6.95 8.73
C LEU A 174 -11.46 -7.10 7.96
N GLN A 175 -12.54 -6.38 8.38
CA GLN A 175 -13.88 -6.66 7.86
C GLN A 175 -14.01 -6.34 6.37
N GLY A 176 -13.40 -5.23 5.92
CA GLY A 176 -13.39 -4.82 4.52
C GLY A 176 -12.67 -5.81 3.62
N ALA A 177 -11.45 -6.20 3.99
CA ALA A 177 -10.68 -7.20 3.25
C ALA A 177 -11.38 -8.57 3.24
N ARG A 178 -11.95 -9.01 4.38
CA ARG A 178 -12.75 -10.24 4.44
C ARG A 178 -13.97 -10.19 3.53
N ALA A 179 -14.65 -9.04 3.45
CA ALA A 179 -15.80 -8.86 2.55
C ALA A 179 -15.36 -8.90 1.08
N PHE A 180 -14.24 -8.27 0.75
CA PHE A 180 -13.66 -8.29 -0.59
C PHE A 180 -13.28 -9.73 -1.00
N VAL A 181 -12.50 -10.44 -0.19
CA VAL A 181 -12.03 -11.79 -0.50
C VAL A 181 -13.18 -12.79 -0.64
N ARG A 182 -14.21 -12.72 0.22
CA ARG A 182 -15.42 -13.56 0.05
C ARG A 182 -16.12 -13.37 -1.29
N ASN A 183 -16.03 -12.18 -1.87
CA ASN A 183 -16.70 -11.81 -3.12
C ASN A 183 -15.73 -11.75 -4.32
N ARG A 184 -14.45 -12.09 -4.16
CA ARG A 184 -13.41 -11.85 -5.17
C ARG A 184 -13.71 -12.48 -6.52
N GLN A 185 -14.31 -13.68 -6.54
CA GLN A 185 -14.69 -14.35 -7.78
C GLN A 185 -15.74 -13.59 -8.62
N MET A 186 -16.56 -12.76 -7.97
CA MET A 186 -17.52 -11.87 -8.62
C MET A 186 -16.91 -10.51 -8.97
N ILE A 187 -15.94 -10.07 -8.19
CA ILE A 187 -15.20 -8.82 -8.41
C ILE A 187 -14.24 -8.99 -9.58
N ASP A 188 -13.34 -9.95 -9.47
CA ASP A 188 -12.41 -10.36 -10.52
C ASP A 188 -11.88 -11.78 -10.24
N PRO A 189 -12.21 -12.77 -11.09
CA PRO A 189 -11.72 -14.15 -10.93
C PRO A 189 -10.21 -14.28 -11.19
N ASN A 190 -9.56 -13.30 -11.77
CA ASN A 190 -8.16 -13.31 -12.17
C ASN A 190 -7.20 -12.74 -11.12
N ILE A 191 -7.69 -12.43 -9.92
CA ILE A 191 -6.83 -11.94 -8.83
C ILE A 191 -5.74 -12.97 -8.52
N ALA A 192 -4.49 -12.60 -8.82
CA ALA A 192 -3.31 -13.45 -8.74
C ALA A 192 -2.36 -13.04 -7.61
N PHE A 193 -2.45 -11.80 -7.12
CA PHE A 193 -1.50 -11.26 -6.14
C PHE A 193 -2.11 -10.11 -5.32
N ASN A 194 -1.65 -9.95 -4.07
CA ASN A 194 -1.96 -8.80 -3.23
C ASN A 194 -0.68 -8.08 -2.78
N ILE A 195 -0.68 -6.76 -2.88
CA ILE A 195 0.34 -5.88 -2.28
C ILE A 195 -0.40 -5.03 -1.25
N ASN A 196 -0.07 -5.20 0.03
CA ASN A 196 -0.73 -4.50 1.13
C ASN A 196 0.22 -3.54 1.83
N PHE A 197 -0.31 -2.38 2.24
CA PHE A 197 0.42 -1.35 2.97
C PHE A 197 -0.26 -1.03 4.28
N ASP A 198 0.53 -1.06 5.35
CA ASP A 198 0.07 -0.66 6.66
C ASP A 198 1.27 -0.12 7.45
N MET A 199 1.22 1.22 7.73
CA MET A 199 2.31 1.97 8.36
C MET A 199 3.57 2.08 7.48
N LEU A 200 3.65 3.13 6.68
CA LEU A 200 4.78 3.39 5.77
C LEU A 200 5.66 4.59 6.15
N SER A 201 5.26 5.35 7.20
CA SER A 201 5.80 6.69 7.33
C SER A 201 6.85 6.87 8.42
N ARG A 202 7.12 5.86 9.26
CA ARG A 202 7.97 6.09 10.43
C ARG A 202 8.98 4.98 10.69
N SER A 203 10.27 5.32 10.57
CA SER A 203 11.37 4.48 11.03
C SER A 203 12.59 5.33 11.39
N ASP A 204 13.07 5.22 12.63
CA ASP A 204 14.29 5.89 13.11
C ASP A 204 15.56 5.24 12.54
N LYS A 205 15.44 4.03 11.96
CA LYS A 205 16.56 3.26 11.41
C LYS A 205 16.60 3.29 9.88
N ASN A 206 15.70 4.01 9.22
CA ASN A 206 15.51 3.97 7.77
C ASN A 206 15.18 2.55 7.24
N GLU A 207 14.47 1.75 8.03
CA GLU A 207 14.07 0.38 7.72
C GLU A 207 12.59 0.34 7.31
N LEU A 208 12.32 -0.33 6.20
CA LEU A 208 10.98 -0.74 5.77
C LEU A 208 10.99 -2.27 5.67
N TYR A 209 10.00 -2.92 6.23
CA TYR A 209 9.89 -4.37 6.19
C TYR A 209 8.97 -4.83 5.08
N VAL A 210 9.25 -6.03 4.54
CA VAL A 210 8.39 -6.73 3.61
C VAL A 210 8.19 -8.17 4.08
N ALA A 211 6.94 -8.53 4.36
CA ALA A 211 6.50 -9.88 4.71
C ALA A 211 5.85 -10.57 3.52
N GLY A 212 5.88 -11.91 3.47
CA GLY A 212 5.30 -12.75 2.42
C GLY A 212 6.31 -13.71 1.78
N VAL A 213 7.60 -13.40 1.86
CA VAL A 213 8.67 -14.17 1.23
C VAL A 213 8.87 -15.54 1.87
N PHE A 214 8.64 -15.68 3.18
CA PHE A 214 8.68 -16.98 3.86
C PHE A 214 7.63 -17.94 3.28
N HIS A 215 6.41 -17.44 3.01
CA HIS A 215 5.32 -18.21 2.44
C HIS A 215 5.47 -18.46 0.94
N ARG A 216 6.21 -17.58 0.25
CA ARG A 216 6.46 -17.61 -1.20
C ARG A 216 7.92 -17.32 -1.50
N PRO A 217 8.83 -18.29 -1.28
CA PRO A 217 10.29 -18.10 -1.47
C PRO A 217 10.67 -17.69 -2.89
N GLU A 218 9.84 -17.99 -3.89
CA GLU A 218 10.03 -17.53 -5.28
C GLU A 218 9.96 -16.02 -5.45
N LEU A 219 9.40 -15.27 -4.48
CA LEU A 219 9.36 -13.81 -4.48
C LEU A 219 10.67 -13.18 -3.98
N LYS A 220 11.57 -13.96 -3.37
CA LYS A 220 12.84 -13.45 -2.85
C LYS A 220 13.65 -12.68 -3.89
N PRO A 221 13.86 -13.16 -5.12
CA PRO A 221 14.59 -12.40 -6.13
C PRO A 221 13.91 -11.08 -6.52
N VAL A 222 12.57 -11.01 -6.46
CA VAL A 222 11.79 -9.79 -6.71
C VAL A 222 12.13 -8.75 -5.66
N VAL A 223 12.05 -9.12 -4.37
CA VAL A 223 12.36 -8.22 -3.25
C VAL A 223 13.83 -7.80 -3.25
N GLU A 224 14.77 -8.73 -3.50
CA GLU A 224 16.21 -8.41 -3.60
C GLU A 224 16.49 -7.43 -4.74
N SER A 225 15.80 -7.57 -5.89
CA SER A 225 15.91 -6.63 -7.01
C SER A 225 15.47 -5.22 -6.60
N VAL A 226 14.36 -5.09 -5.85
CA VAL A 226 13.88 -3.82 -5.31
C VAL A 226 14.90 -3.27 -4.31
N ALA A 227 15.26 -4.05 -3.29
CA ALA A 227 16.17 -3.64 -2.20
C ALA A 227 17.49 -3.06 -2.71
N SER A 228 17.96 -3.53 -3.85
CA SER A 228 19.21 -3.05 -4.47
C SER A 228 19.13 -1.66 -5.11
N LYS A 229 17.92 -1.10 -5.25
CA LYS A 229 17.65 0.12 -6.04
C LYS A 229 16.99 1.23 -5.23
N VAL A 230 16.46 0.90 -4.05
CA VAL A 230 15.63 1.83 -3.26
C VAL A 230 16.40 2.57 -2.18
N PRO A 231 15.92 3.76 -1.75
CA PRO A 231 16.65 4.62 -0.81
C PRO A 231 16.44 4.27 0.67
N VAL A 232 15.60 3.28 0.99
CA VAL A 232 15.41 2.74 2.34
C VAL A 232 16.10 1.40 2.50
N THR A 233 16.35 0.98 3.73
CA THR A 233 16.80 -0.39 4.02
C THR A 233 15.57 -1.30 3.97
N LEU A 234 15.33 -1.96 2.83
CA LEU A 234 14.22 -2.90 2.68
C LEU A 234 14.62 -4.28 3.23
N LEU A 235 13.93 -4.72 4.28
CA LEU A 235 14.21 -5.96 5.00
C LEU A 235 13.09 -6.98 4.81
N MET A 236 13.43 -8.21 4.46
CA MET A 236 12.49 -9.34 4.47
C MET A 236 12.35 -9.89 5.88
N GLY A 237 11.13 -10.13 6.35
CA GLY A 237 10.89 -10.70 7.67
C GLY A 237 9.45 -10.55 8.14
N HIS A 238 9.23 -10.89 9.42
CA HIS A 238 7.93 -10.87 10.08
C HIS A 238 6.86 -11.76 9.45
N ASP A 239 7.25 -12.83 8.78
CA ASP A 239 6.34 -13.75 8.08
C ASP A 239 6.65 -15.23 8.37
N ASP A 240 7.48 -15.50 9.39
CA ASP A 240 7.73 -16.85 9.89
C ASP A 240 6.88 -17.10 11.15
N PRO A 241 5.98 -18.10 11.16
CA PRO A 241 5.17 -18.48 12.32
C PRO A 241 5.97 -18.78 13.60
N ALA A 242 7.25 -19.10 13.47
CA ALA A 242 8.13 -19.30 14.62
C ALA A 242 8.42 -18.02 15.41
N LEU A 243 8.16 -16.83 14.82
CA LEU A 243 8.33 -15.52 15.47
C LEU A 243 7.20 -15.20 16.47
N GLY A 244 6.11 -15.99 16.51
CA GLY A 244 5.00 -15.81 17.44
C GLY A 244 4.33 -14.44 17.24
N ASN A 245 4.36 -13.57 18.26
CA ASN A 245 3.72 -12.24 18.16
C ASN A 245 4.39 -11.28 17.16
N ASN A 246 5.61 -11.61 16.72
CA ASN A 246 6.30 -10.83 15.68
C ASN A 246 6.06 -11.39 14.27
N ASP A 247 5.15 -12.33 14.10
CA ASP A 247 4.66 -12.82 12.81
C ASP A 247 3.50 -11.95 12.35
N TRP A 248 3.71 -11.21 11.26
CA TRP A 248 2.73 -10.29 10.69
C TRP A 248 1.86 -10.93 9.60
N THR A 249 1.94 -12.23 9.37
CA THR A 249 1.18 -12.95 8.32
C THR A 249 -0.32 -12.64 8.34
N PHE A 250 -0.88 -12.29 9.50
CA PHE A 250 -2.29 -11.95 9.69
C PHE A 250 -2.52 -10.61 10.36
N ALA A 251 -1.51 -9.75 10.42
CA ALA A 251 -1.55 -8.50 11.15
C ALA A 251 -2.38 -7.40 10.45
N SER A 252 -2.61 -7.50 9.13
CA SER A 252 -3.35 -6.51 8.34
C SER A 252 -4.15 -7.18 7.21
N ASP A 253 -4.69 -6.39 6.28
CA ASP A 253 -5.63 -6.77 5.22
C ASP A 253 -5.13 -7.83 4.23
N HIS A 254 -3.83 -8.11 4.17
CA HIS A 254 -3.27 -9.23 3.40
C HIS A 254 -3.62 -10.61 3.99
N GLY A 255 -3.92 -10.69 5.29
CA GLY A 255 -4.25 -11.93 5.96
C GLY A 255 -5.43 -12.70 5.36
N PRO A 256 -6.57 -12.06 5.05
CA PRO A 256 -7.67 -12.68 4.29
C PRO A 256 -7.26 -13.22 2.91
N PHE A 257 -6.40 -12.52 2.15
CA PHE A 257 -5.89 -12.99 0.87
C PHE A 257 -5.01 -14.22 1.04
N HIS A 258 -4.08 -14.19 2.01
CA HIS A 258 -3.26 -15.34 2.36
C HIS A 258 -4.12 -16.56 2.72
N SER A 259 -5.16 -16.38 3.54
CA SER A 259 -6.08 -17.43 3.94
C SER A 259 -6.82 -18.08 2.75
N ASP A 260 -7.04 -17.30 1.68
CA ASP A 260 -7.71 -17.74 0.45
C ASP A 260 -6.72 -18.23 -0.63
N GLY A 261 -5.43 -18.35 -0.28
CA GLY A 261 -4.36 -18.87 -1.14
C GLY A 261 -3.80 -17.87 -2.15
N VAL A 262 -4.17 -16.59 -2.07
CA VAL A 262 -3.60 -15.53 -2.90
C VAL A 262 -2.22 -15.14 -2.33
N PRO A 263 -1.15 -15.20 -3.14
CA PRO A 263 0.17 -14.71 -2.74
C PRO A 263 0.13 -13.22 -2.38
N PHE A 264 0.98 -12.83 -1.43
CA PHE A 264 1.04 -11.43 -0.99
C PHE A 264 2.47 -10.96 -0.75
N LEU A 265 2.65 -9.65 -0.81
CA LEU A 265 3.71 -8.89 -0.14
C LEU A 265 3.05 -7.80 0.70
N TYR A 266 3.37 -7.78 1.98
CA TYR A 266 2.94 -6.77 2.93
C TYR A 266 4.12 -5.88 3.27
N PHE A 267 3.96 -4.57 3.14
CA PHE A 267 4.97 -3.57 3.50
C PHE A 267 4.51 -2.79 4.72
N GLY A 268 5.39 -2.66 5.70
CA GLY A 268 5.12 -1.92 6.92
C GLY A 268 6.39 -1.60 7.69
N VAL A 269 6.24 -0.83 8.78
CA VAL A 269 7.30 -0.53 9.73
C VAL A 269 7.03 -1.21 11.06
N GLU A 270 8.06 -1.34 11.90
CA GLU A 270 7.91 -1.80 13.29
C GLU A 270 7.02 -0.87 14.11
N ASP A 271 6.34 -1.44 15.11
CA ASP A 271 5.61 -0.66 16.10
C ASP A 271 6.48 0.43 16.71
N HIS A 272 5.96 1.62 16.79
CA HIS A 272 6.65 2.80 17.33
C HIS A 272 5.82 3.45 18.47
N PRO A 273 6.40 4.37 19.28
CA PRO A 273 5.72 4.96 20.43
C PRO A 273 4.40 5.69 20.14
N HIS A 274 4.12 6.00 18.88
CA HIS A 274 2.89 6.66 18.44
C HIS A 274 1.81 5.69 17.96
N TYR A 275 2.15 4.43 17.69
CA TYR A 275 1.21 3.40 17.21
C TYR A 275 0.01 3.26 18.15
N HIS A 276 -1.20 3.36 17.60
CA HIS A 276 -2.47 3.37 18.34
C HIS A 276 -2.49 4.41 19.48
N ARG A 277 -1.95 5.61 19.24
CA ARG A 277 -1.92 6.73 20.19
C ARG A 277 -2.45 8.02 19.56
N PRO A 278 -3.00 8.95 20.37
CA PRO A 278 -3.38 10.28 19.90
C PRO A 278 -2.21 11.10 19.34
N SER A 279 -0.98 10.66 19.55
CA SER A 279 0.24 11.31 19.03
C SER A 279 0.66 10.84 17.64
N ASP A 280 -0.08 9.90 17.03
CA ASP A 280 0.08 9.55 15.62
C ASP A 280 -0.62 10.58 14.75
N VAL A 281 0.04 11.71 14.56
CA VAL A 281 -0.45 12.90 13.84
C VAL A 281 0.49 13.24 12.68
N TYR A 282 0.01 13.98 11.70
CA TYR A 282 0.79 14.38 10.52
C TYR A 282 2.11 15.06 10.90
N ASP A 283 2.11 16.02 11.82
CA ASP A 283 3.31 16.75 12.28
C ASP A 283 4.39 15.84 12.88
N SER A 284 4.06 14.61 13.24
CA SER A 284 4.99 13.65 13.81
C SER A 284 5.66 12.75 12.77
N ILE A 285 5.28 12.83 11.49
CA ILE A 285 5.82 11.99 10.42
C ILE A 285 7.21 12.48 9.98
N PRO A 286 8.23 11.60 9.91
CA PRO A 286 9.49 11.89 9.24
C PRO A 286 9.32 11.94 7.71
N VAL A 287 8.97 13.10 7.18
CA VAL A 287 8.59 13.31 5.75
C VAL A 287 9.59 12.69 4.78
N ASP A 288 10.90 12.85 5.03
CA ASP A 288 11.93 12.31 4.14
C ASP A 288 11.92 10.77 4.09
N PHE A 289 11.72 10.11 5.23
CA PHE A 289 11.60 8.65 5.26
C PHE A 289 10.31 8.21 4.57
N PHE A 290 9.20 8.85 4.86
CA PHE A 290 7.91 8.55 4.23
C PHE A 290 7.98 8.62 2.71
N LEU A 291 8.51 9.71 2.15
CA LEU A 291 8.64 9.86 0.69
C LEU A 291 9.55 8.79 0.06
N ARG A 292 10.64 8.40 0.76
CA ARG A 292 11.49 7.29 0.31
C ARG A 292 10.78 5.93 0.40
N SER A 293 9.93 5.73 1.40
CA SER A 293 9.09 4.53 1.50
C SER A 293 8.09 4.46 0.35
N LEU A 294 7.48 5.60 -0.02
CA LEU A 294 6.59 5.66 -1.19
C LEU A 294 7.31 5.31 -2.49
N GLU A 295 8.50 5.86 -2.72
CA GLU A 295 9.34 5.48 -3.87
C GLU A 295 9.60 3.97 -3.90
N THR A 296 9.87 3.39 -2.72
CA THR A 296 10.14 1.97 -2.57
C THR A 296 8.94 1.10 -2.93
N VAL A 297 7.75 1.43 -2.44
CA VAL A 297 6.55 0.62 -2.72
C VAL A 297 6.07 0.79 -4.17
N VAL A 298 6.26 1.95 -4.79
CA VAL A 298 6.01 2.12 -6.24
C VAL A 298 6.93 1.22 -7.06
N MET A 299 8.23 1.19 -6.73
CA MET A 299 9.18 0.30 -7.40
C MET A 299 8.86 -1.17 -7.15
N ALA A 300 8.43 -1.53 -5.94
CA ALA A 300 8.02 -2.89 -5.62
C ALA A 300 6.79 -3.33 -6.44
N ALA A 301 5.79 -2.48 -6.57
CA ALA A 301 4.61 -2.75 -7.40
C ALA A 301 4.99 -3.00 -8.87
N ARG A 302 5.91 -2.20 -9.42
CA ARG A 302 6.45 -2.38 -10.78
C ARG A 302 7.21 -3.69 -10.94
N GLU A 303 8.01 -4.08 -9.94
CA GLU A 303 8.79 -5.31 -10.02
C GLU A 303 7.89 -6.56 -9.91
N VAL A 304 6.86 -6.51 -9.05
CA VAL A 304 5.83 -7.56 -8.97
C VAL A 304 5.06 -7.66 -10.28
N ASP A 305 4.68 -6.54 -10.89
CA ASP A 305 4.01 -6.50 -12.19
C ASP A 305 4.84 -7.22 -13.27
N ARG A 306 6.13 -6.85 -13.42
CA ARG A 306 7.05 -7.49 -14.36
C ARG A 306 7.24 -8.99 -14.07
N HIS A 307 7.37 -9.36 -12.79
CA HIS A 307 7.52 -10.76 -12.39
C HIS A 307 6.31 -11.59 -12.79
N LEU A 308 5.10 -11.09 -12.52
CA LEU A 308 3.87 -11.82 -12.85
C LEU A 308 3.61 -11.87 -14.35
N ALA A 309 3.99 -10.86 -15.11
CA ALA A 309 3.85 -10.87 -16.56
C ALA A 309 4.80 -11.87 -17.25
N ALA A 310 5.96 -12.15 -16.62
CA ALA A 310 6.95 -13.08 -17.16
C ALA A 310 6.68 -14.56 -16.84
N ASN A 311 5.80 -14.87 -15.87
CA ASN A 311 5.50 -16.22 -15.38
C ASN A 311 4.04 -16.61 -15.58
#